data_6eb70dd7bb69a9a527dd32687557bd29
#
_entry.id   6eb70dd7bb69a9a527dd32687557bd29
#
_cell.length_a   1.000
_cell.length_b   1.000
_cell.length_c   1.000
_cell.angle_alpha   90.00
_cell.angle_beta   90.00
_cell.angle_gamma   90.00
#
_symmetry.space_group_name_H-M   'P 1'
#
loop_
_entity.id
_entity.type
_entity.pdbx_description
1 polymer ?
#
loop_
_entity_poly.entity_id
_entity_poly.type
_entity_poly.pdbx_seq_one_letter_code
_entity_poly.pdbx_strand_id
1 'polypeptide(L)'
;MKNPEYDAIVVGSGPNGLSAAIALKQAGLHVLILEAKQTIGGGLRSEEITLPGFIHDVCSAIHPLAAGSPFFNSLPLEQFGLKFIYPEIAAAHPFDGGTEAVLKGSVEQTANSLGIDRESYSELLAPLVKQWPDLAYDILAPLHFPKYPLDLVSFGLNALKSASSLAKRFKTKEAKGLWAGMAAHSMQALTNSTSAAAGLVLLATGHAKGWPVPKGGSKNIAQALASYFISLGGQIETDVQVRSMSDIPTSRTVLFDLTPKQLLEIAGDQFSSVYTWQLKRYRYGMGVFKIDWALDGPIPFTSLECHNAGTVHLGNTFDEIANAEQMTAQGKHPEKPFVLLAQQSIIDSSRAPEGKHTAWAYCHVPNGSEKDMSEAIENQVERFAPGFRELILAKHTMNTKEMEVYNPNYIGGDINGGVIDMGQLFTRPALRSSPYRTSAKGIYICSSSTPPGGGVHGMCGYHAAKQVLIDIFNINISL
;
A
#
# COMPACT_ATOMS: atom_id res chain seq x y z
N MET A 1 31.19 20.04 -22.52
CA MET A 1 29.79 19.69 -22.20
C MET A 1 29.28 20.73 -21.21
N LYS A 2 28.06 21.25 -21.41
CA LYS A 2 27.44 22.16 -20.43
C LYS A 2 27.27 21.40 -19.10
N ASN A 3 27.50 22.06 -17.97
CA ASN A 3 27.17 21.46 -16.68
C ASN A 3 25.68 21.11 -16.64
N PRO A 4 25.28 19.94 -16.13
CA PRO A 4 23.87 19.60 -16.00
C PRO A 4 23.17 20.59 -15.08
N GLU A 5 21.90 20.87 -15.35
CA GLU A 5 21.08 21.81 -14.57
C GLU A 5 20.78 21.27 -13.17
N TYR A 6 20.60 19.95 -13.07
CA TYR A 6 20.32 19.23 -11.83
C TYR A 6 21.31 18.07 -11.61
N ASP A 7 21.57 17.74 -10.36
CA ASP A 7 22.28 16.50 -10.03
C ASP A 7 21.37 15.30 -10.26
N ALA A 8 20.11 15.38 -9.85
CA ALA A 8 19.14 14.32 -10.02
C ALA A 8 17.74 14.86 -10.33
N ILE A 9 16.99 14.13 -11.17
CA ILE A 9 15.59 14.38 -11.41
C ILE A 9 14.80 13.12 -11.02
N VAL A 10 13.68 13.33 -10.31
CA VAL A 10 12.74 12.27 -9.95
C VAL A 10 11.44 12.48 -10.71
N VAL A 11 11.00 11.48 -11.47
CA VAL A 11 9.75 11.51 -12.22
C VAL A 11 8.67 10.77 -11.42
N GLY A 12 7.67 11.52 -10.96
CA GLY A 12 6.60 11.10 -10.06
C GLY A 12 6.82 11.55 -8.62
N SER A 13 5.75 12.08 -8.01
CA SER A 13 5.71 12.58 -6.63
C SER A 13 4.90 11.67 -5.70
N GLY A 14 4.82 10.39 -5.99
CA GLY A 14 4.29 9.39 -5.08
C GLY A 14 5.17 9.25 -3.82
N PRO A 15 4.76 8.46 -2.82
CA PRO A 15 5.51 8.31 -1.57
C PRO A 15 6.96 7.84 -1.80
N ASN A 16 7.21 7.03 -2.82
CA ASN A 16 8.55 6.58 -3.15
C ASN A 16 9.37 7.65 -3.89
N GLY A 17 8.77 8.38 -4.83
CA GLY A 17 9.41 9.49 -5.52
C GLY A 17 9.85 10.60 -4.56
N LEU A 18 8.92 11.02 -3.66
CA LEU A 18 9.22 11.98 -2.60
C LEU A 18 10.35 11.48 -1.68
N SER A 19 10.31 10.20 -1.30
CA SER A 19 11.36 9.61 -0.45
C SER A 19 12.72 9.56 -1.13
N ALA A 20 12.77 9.22 -2.41
CA ALA A 20 13.99 9.24 -3.19
C ALA A 20 14.58 10.65 -3.27
N ALA A 21 13.74 11.64 -3.58
CA ALA A 21 14.15 13.04 -3.68
C ALA A 21 14.66 13.59 -2.34
N ILE A 22 13.99 13.28 -1.22
CA ILE A 22 14.44 13.66 0.12
C ILE A 22 15.82 13.07 0.44
N ALA A 23 16.02 11.77 0.21
CA ALA A 23 17.29 11.11 0.50
C ALA A 23 18.45 11.69 -0.33
N LEU A 24 18.21 12.00 -1.61
CA LEU A 24 19.18 12.68 -2.48
C LEU A 24 19.45 14.11 -2.00
N LYS A 25 18.42 14.82 -1.57
CA LYS A 25 18.55 16.20 -1.08
C LYS A 25 19.30 16.29 0.25
N GLN A 26 19.05 15.33 1.17
CA GLN A 26 19.81 15.20 2.42
C GLN A 26 21.30 14.97 2.18
N ALA A 27 21.67 14.35 1.04
CA ALA A 27 23.05 14.19 0.62
C ALA A 27 23.66 15.47 -0.05
N GLY A 28 22.92 16.58 -0.07
CA GLY A 28 23.40 17.88 -0.59
C GLY A 28 23.23 18.08 -2.09
N LEU A 29 22.51 17.23 -2.79
CA LEU A 29 22.32 17.29 -4.25
C LEU A 29 21.27 18.33 -4.67
N HIS A 30 21.40 18.86 -5.89
CA HIS A 30 20.36 19.68 -6.52
C HIS A 30 19.33 18.76 -7.20
N VAL A 31 18.10 18.71 -6.65
CA VAL A 31 17.09 17.74 -7.02
C VAL A 31 15.79 18.43 -7.45
N LEU A 32 15.22 17.97 -8.59
CA LEU A 32 13.92 18.36 -9.10
C LEU A 32 13.00 17.13 -9.10
N ILE A 33 11.72 17.32 -8.71
CA ILE A 33 10.63 16.36 -8.93
C ILE A 33 9.73 16.89 -10.06
N LEU A 34 9.40 16.01 -11.03
CA LEU A 34 8.43 16.25 -12.08
C LEU A 34 7.18 15.42 -11.81
N GLU A 35 6.02 16.05 -11.63
CA GLU A 35 4.72 15.40 -11.39
C GLU A 35 3.74 15.70 -12.53
N ALA A 36 3.13 14.65 -13.07
CA ALA A 36 2.21 14.77 -14.21
C ALA A 36 0.85 15.41 -13.84
N LYS A 37 0.42 15.31 -12.59
CA LYS A 37 -0.85 15.85 -12.12
C LYS A 37 -0.66 17.21 -11.47
N GLN A 38 -1.77 17.96 -11.27
CA GLN A 38 -1.76 19.24 -10.55
C GLN A 38 -1.43 19.08 -9.07
N THR A 39 -1.72 17.91 -8.50
CA THR A 39 -1.49 17.59 -7.10
C THR A 39 -0.47 16.47 -6.95
N ILE A 40 0.40 16.62 -5.97
CA ILE A 40 1.40 15.61 -5.58
C ILE A 40 0.74 14.42 -4.86
N GLY A 41 1.51 13.34 -4.66
CA GLY A 41 1.17 12.28 -3.71
C GLY A 41 0.83 10.94 -4.32
N GLY A 42 0.59 10.85 -5.64
CA GLY A 42 0.26 9.56 -6.26
C GLY A 42 -0.98 8.93 -5.61
N GLY A 43 -0.83 7.76 -4.98
CA GLY A 43 -1.91 7.07 -4.25
C GLY A 43 -2.31 7.69 -2.91
N LEU A 44 -1.69 8.79 -2.49
CA LEU A 44 -1.97 9.50 -1.24
C LEU A 44 -2.94 10.68 -1.39
N ARG A 45 -3.54 10.89 -2.56
CA ARG A 45 -4.47 12.02 -2.74
C ARG A 45 -5.76 11.84 -1.94
N SER A 46 -6.28 12.96 -1.42
CA SER A 46 -7.59 13.00 -0.74
C SER A 46 -8.37 14.19 -1.29
N GLU A 47 -9.63 13.96 -1.69
CA GLU A 47 -10.44 14.89 -2.45
C GLU A 47 -11.93 14.79 -2.06
N GLU A 48 -12.71 15.83 -2.38
CA GLU A 48 -14.16 15.84 -2.25
C GLU A 48 -14.78 15.26 -3.54
N ILE A 49 -14.81 13.92 -3.64
CA ILE A 49 -15.27 13.21 -4.86
C ILE A 49 -16.73 12.79 -4.84
N THR A 50 -17.46 13.05 -3.75
CA THR A 50 -18.91 12.78 -3.64
C THR A 50 -19.69 14.08 -3.48
N LEU A 51 -19.74 14.63 -2.28
CA LEU A 51 -20.44 15.87 -1.94
C LEU A 51 -19.47 16.86 -1.29
N PRO A 52 -19.76 18.20 -1.37
CA PRO A 52 -18.96 19.20 -0.67
C PRO A 52 -18.84 18.91 0.83
N GLY A 53 -17.64 19.06 1.38
CA GLY A 53 -17.33 18.79 2.77
C GLY A 53 -17.04 17.32 3.12
N PHE A 54 -17.21 16.39 2.18
CA PHE A 54 -16.88 14.97 2.37
C PHE A 54 -15.52 14.67 1.77
N ILE A 55 -14.49 14.53 2.60
CA ILE A 55 -13.11 14.32 2.19
C ILE A 55 -12.81 12.81 2.14
N HIS A 56 -12.61 12.29 0.94
CA HIS A 56 -12.27 10.89 0.69
C HIS A 56 -10.79 10.72 0.39
N ASP A 57 -10.22 9.59 0.82
CA ASP A 57 -8.92 9.15 0.35
C ASP A 57 -9.12 8.41 -0.97
N VAL A 58 -8.60 8.96 -2.05
CA VAL A 58 -8.88 8.45 -3.40
C VAL A 58 -8.32 7.05 -3.62
N CYS A 59 -7.23 6.67 -2.92
CA CYS A 59 -6.71 5.31 -2.95
C CYS A 59 -6.40 4.80 -1.53
N SER A 60 -5.22 5.03 -0.99
CA SER A 60 -4.84 4.52 0.34
C SER A 60 -5.36 5.43 1.47
N ALA A 61 -5.90 4.86 2.55
CA ALA A 61 -6.46 5.59 3.69
C ALA A 61 -5.83 5.22 5.04
N ILE A 62 -5.44 3.97 5.20
CA ILE A 62 -4.91 3.42 6.45
C ILE A 62 -3.43 3.10 6.27
N HIS A 63 -2.58 3.53 7.20
CA HIS A 63 -1.14 3.61 6.95
C HIS A 63 -0.26 2.94 8.02
N PRO A 64 -0.45 1.65 8.35
CA PRO A 64 0.43 0.97 9.31
C PRO A 64 1.88 0.91 8.82
N LEU A 65 2.10 0.69 7.52
CA LEU A 65 3.45 0.65 6.95
C LEU A 65 4.13 2.03 6.96
N ALA A 66 3.38 3.14 6.85
CA ALA A 66 3.97 4.47 7.00
C ALA A 66 4.43 4.72 8.44
N ALA A 67 3.58 4.38 9.42
CA ALA A 67 3.95 4.45 10.83
C ALA A 67 5.09 3.49 11.20
N GLY A 68 5.20 2.35 10.48
CA GLY A 68 6.25 1.34 10.66
C GLY A 68 7.50 1.55 9.81
N SER A 69 7.53 2.56 8.92
CA SER A 69 8.63 2.77 7.98
C SER A 69 9.89 3.29 8.68
N PRO A 70 11.04 2.62 8.57
CA PRO A 70 12.30 3.14 9.08
C PRO A 70 12.64 4.52 8.50
N PHE A 71 12.42 4.72 7.19
CA PHE A 71 12.72 5.99 6.55
C PHE A 71 11.80 7.12 7.02
N PHE A 72 10.49 6.93 7.03
CA PHE A 72 9.56 7.97 7.48
C PHE A 72 9.79 8.34 8.96
N ASN A 73 10.09 7.36 9.80
CA ASN A 73 10.40 7.59 11.21
C ASN A 73 11.73 8.34 11.45
N SER A 74 12.63 8.37 10.46
CA SER A 74 13.87 9.17 10.51
C SER A 74 13.67 10.62 10.09
N LEU A 75 12.49 10.98 9.57
CA LEU A 75 12.17 12.32 9.06
C LEU A 75 11.34 13.11 10.08
N PRO A 76 11.50 14.44 10.15
CA PRO A 76 10.76 15.29 11.08
C PRO A 76 9.33 15.63 10.58
N LEU A 77 8.57 14.63 10.09
CA LEU A 77 7.30 14.85 9.38
C LEU A 77 6.23 15.52 10.24
N GLU A 78 6.25 15.31 11.57
CA GLU A 78 5.34 15.98 12.50
C GLU A 78 5.55 17.50 12.50
N GLN A 79 6.80 17.97 12.37
CA GLN A 79 7.13 19.40 12.27
C GLN A 79 6.60 20.01 10.96
N PHE A 80 6.33 19.16 9.96
CA PHE A 80 5.76 19.54 8.67
C PHE A 80 4.27 19.22 8.55
N GLY A 81 3.59 19.02 9.70
CA GLY A 81 2.15 18.94 9.79
C GLY A 81 1.54 17.53 9.71
N LEU A 82 2.34 16.46 9.59
CA LEU A 82 1.82 15.10 9.65
C LEU A 82 1.41 14.76 11.07
N LYS A 83 0.14 14.42 11.24
CA LYS A 83 -0.40 13.90 12.49
C LYS A 83 -1.18 12.62 12.22
N PHE A 84 -0.77 11.53 12.86
CA PHE A 84 -1.52 10.27 12.83
C PHE A 84 -2.57 10.23 13.96
N ILE A 85 -3.74 9.68 13.63
CA ILE A 85 -4.81 9.38 14.58
C ILE A 85 -5.03 7.86 14.52
N TYR A 86 -5.19 7.25 15.69
CA TYR A 86 -5.32 5.80 15.83
C TYR A 86 -6.75 5.44 16.21
N PRO A 87 -7.40 4.48 15.52
CA PRO A 87 -8.69 3.95 15.92
C PRO A 87 -8.57 3.14 17.22
N GLU A 88 -9.64 3.03 17.94
CA GLU A 88 -9.74 2.15 19.13
C GLU A 88 -9.55 0.67 18.73
N ILE A 89 -10.22 0.27 17.65
CA ILE A 89 -10.09 -1.04 17.01
C ILE A 89 -9.38 -0.87 15.68
N ALA A 90 -8.22 -1.49 15.52
CA ALA A 90 -7.43 -1.38 14.30
C ALA A 90 -8.18 -1.97 13.10
N ALA A 91 -8.62 -3.21 13.22
CA ALA A 91 -9.44 -3.87 12.22
C ALA A 91 -10.44 -4.83 12.87
N ALA A 92 -11.62 -4.98 12.24
CA ALA A 92 -12.64 -5.92 12.64
C ALA A 92 -13.01 -6.84 11.47
N HIS A 93 -13.45 -8.04 11.79
CA HIS A 93 -13.92 -9.04 10.86
C HIS A 93 -15.24 -9.62 11.36
N PRO A 94 -16.40 -9.15 10.86
CA PRO A 94 -17.72 -9.64 11.27
C PRO A 94 -18.03 -10.97 10.60
N PHE A 95 -18.88 -11.77 11.30
CA PHE A 95 -19.43 -13.03 10.83
C PHE A 95 -20.95 -12.96 10.76
N ASP A 96 -21.53 -13.82 9.93
CA ASP A 96 -22.96 -14.05 9.97
C ASP A 96 -23.39 -14.44 11.38
N GLY A 97 -24.48 -13.83 11.87
CA GLY A 97 -24.96 -14.01 13.24
C GLY A 97 -24.43 -13.00 14.26
N GLY A 98 -23.69 -11.97 13.82
CA GLY A 98 -23.34 -10.79 14.64
C GLY A 98 -22.14 -10.98 15.58
N THR A 99 -21.37 -12.07 15.43
CA THR A 99 -20.06 -12.21 16.09
C THR A 99 -18.97 -11.56 15.25
N GLU A 100 -17.83 -11.22 15.89
CA GLU A 100 -16.69 -10.63 15.21
C GLU A 100 -15.36 -11.16 15.75
N ALA A 101 -14.29 -10.96 14.97
CA ALA A 101 -12.92 -11.01 15.43
C ALA A 101 -12.26 -9.64 15.23
N VAL A 102 -11.39 -9.23 16.13
CA VAL A 102 -10.82 -7.88 16.12
C VAL A 102 -9.31 -7.89 16.31
N LEU A 103 -8.65 -6.96 15.62
CA LEU A 103 -7.26 -6.60 15.87
C LEU A 103 -7.23 -5.44 16.85
N LYS A 104 -6.80 -5.72 18.09
CA LYS A 104 -6.63 -4.73 19.17
C LYS A 104 -5.18 -4.25 19.27
N GLY A 105 -4.93 -3.25 20.08
CA GLY A 105 -3.63 -2.58 20.18
C GLY A 105 -2.45 -3.48 20.56
N SER A 106 -2.65 -4.60 21.28
CA SER A 106 -1.58 -5.54 21.58
C SER A 106 -1.89 -6.97 21.16
N VAL A 107 -0.84 -7.77 20.95
CA VAL A 107 -0.96 -9.21 20.69
C VAL A 107 -1.77 -9.91 21.76
N GLU A 108 -1.52 -9.57 23.04
CA GLU A 108 -2.21 -10.17 24.16
C GLU A 108 -3.72 -9.86 24.16
N GLN A 109 -4.10 -8.61 23.91
CA GLN A 109 -5.51 -8.21 23.84
C GLN A 109 -6.25 -8.92 22.72
N THR A 110 -5.65 -9.01 21.52
CA THR A 110 -6.22 -9.75 20.38
C THR A 110 -6.30 -11.23 20.69
N ALA A 111 -5.21 -11.84 21.17
CA ALA A 111 -5.15 -13.26 21.50
C ALA A 111 -6.21 -13.66 22.54
N ASN A 112 -6.42 -12.83 23.57
CA ASN A 112 -7.44 -13.08 24.59
C ASN A 112 -8.86 -13.14 24.03
N SER A 113 -9.15 -12.37 22.96
CA SER A 113 -10.46 -12.41 22.29
C SER A 113 -10.66 -13.63 21.38
N LEU A 114 -9.60 -14.37 21.03
CA LEU A 114 -9.64 -15.52 20.13
C LEU A 114 -9.82 -16.87 20.85
N GLY A 115 -10.07 -16.87 22.17
CA GLY A 115 -10.39 -18.05 22.94
C GLY A 115 -9.35 -19.16 22.87
N ILE A 116 -9.71 -20.34 22.34
CA ILE A 116 -8.78 -21.49 22.26
C ILE A 116 -7.61 -21.28 21.31
N ASP A 117 -7.66 -20.28 20.44
CA ASP A 117 -6.56 -19.92 19.52
C ASP A 117 -5.59 -18.87 20.10
N ARG A 118 -5.77 -18.47 21.36
CA ARG A 118 -4.92 -17.51 22.08
C ARG A 118 -3.44 -17.84 21.94
N GLU A 119 -3.08 -19.07 22.25
CA GLU A 119 -1.68 -19.53 22.24
C GLU A 119 -1.13 -19.54 20.80
N SER A 120 -1.87 -20.15 19.86
CA SER A 120 -1.48 -20.21 18.44
C SER A 120 -1.26 -18.82 17.82
N TYR A 121 -2.09 -17.85 18.19
CA TYR A 121 -1.96 -16.47 17.72
C TYR A 121 -0.72 -15.80 18.35
N SER A 122 -0.55 -15.93 19.66
CA SER A 122 0.58 -15.34 20.38
C SER A 122 1.93 -15.89 19.90
N GLU A 123 2.04 -17.21 19.73
CA GLU A 123 3.27 -17.85 19.22
C GLU A 123 3.64 -17.35 17.81
N LEU A 124 2.64 -17.07 16.97
CA LEU A 124 2.89 -16.59 15.62
C LEU A 124 3.33 -15.12 15.60
N LEU A 125 2.67 -14.27 16.39
CA LEU A 125 2.79 -12.81 16.24
C LEU A 125 3.72 -12.16 17.27
N ALA A 126 3.77 -12.65 18.52
CA ALA A 126 4.54 -11.98 19.57
C ALA A 126 6.05 -11.85 19.23
N PRO A 127 6.72 -12.87 18.67
CA PRO A 127 8.11 -12.73 18.26
C PRO A 127 8.29 -11.64 17.18
N LEU A 128 7.42 -11.63 16.16
CA LEU A 128 7.49 -10.68 15.05
C LEU A 128 7.27 -9.23 15.53
N VAL A 129 6.32 -9.02 16.43
CA VAL A 129 6.02 -7.70 17.02
C VAL A 129 7.16 -7.20 17.87
N LYS A 130 7.73 -8.06 18.71
CA LYS A 130 8.88 -7.73 19.56
C LYS A 130 10.10 -7.32 18.73
N GLN A 131 10.32 -8.01 17.62
CA GLN A 131 11.47 -7.81 16.75
C GLN A 131 11.20 -6.79 15.62
N TRP A 132 9.96 -6.26 15.52
CA TRP A 132 9.58 -5.36 14.42
C TRP A 132 10.54 -4.19 14.19
N PRO A 133 11.07 -3.50 15.21
CA PRO A 133 12.00 -2.39 15.01
C PRO A 133 13.22 -2.78 14.18
N ASP A 134 13.72 -4.00 14.34
CA ASP A 134 14.86 -4.53 13.62
C ASP A 134 14.46 -5.21 12.29
N LEU A 135 13.41 -6.03 12.33
CA LEU A 135 12.89 -6.74 11.15
C LEU A 135 12.42 -5.79 10.05
N ALA A 136 11.88 -4.62 10.39
CA ALA A 136 11.42 -3.65 9.41
C ALA A 136 12.53 -3.20 8.46
N TYR A 137 13.78 -3.08 8.93
CA TYR A 137 14.92 -2.77 8.10
C TYR A 137 15.26 -3.88 7.10
N ASP A 138 15.04 -5.13 7.47
CA ASP A 138 15.35 -6.28 6.62
C ASP A 138 14.18 -6.61 5.67
N ILE A 139 12.93 -6.55 6.16
CA ILE A 139 11.72 -6.86 5.37
C ILE A 139 11.42 -5.75 4.35
N LEU A 140 11.60 -4.48 4.74
CA LEU A 140 11.35 -3.33 3.87
C LEU A 140 12.60 -2.90 3.08
N ALA A 141 13.38 -3.87 2.62
CA ALA A 141 14.60 -3.69 1.86
C ALA A 141 14.71 -4.64 0.66
N PRO A 142 15.61 -4.37 -0.30
CA PRO A 142 15.99 -5.36 -1.30
C PRO A 142 16.73 -6.53 -0.63
N LEU A 143 16.89 -7.64 -1.35
CA LEU A 143 17.70 -8.75 -0.86
C LEU A 143 19.11 -8.26 -0.49
N HIS A 144 19.51 -8.50 0.74
CA HIS A 144 20.80 -8.17 1.30
C HIS A 144 21.17 -9.19 2.39
N PHE A 145 22.39 -9.12 2.90
CA PHE A 145 22.75 -9.91 4.08
C PHE A 145 22.04 -9.30 5.29
N PRO A 146 21.13 -10.03 5.96
CA PRO A 146 20.30 -9.46 7.01
C PRO A 146 21.12 -9.11 8.26
N LYS A 147 20.69 -8.07 8.94
CA LYS A 147 21.27 -7.65 10.22
C LYS A 147 20.95 -8.67 11.32
N TYR A 148 19.75 -9.27 11.28
CA TYR A 148 19.24 -10.25 12.24
C TYR A 148 18.83 -11.55 11.53
N PRO A 149 19.81 -12.41 11.14
CA PRO A 149 19.56 -13.55 10.25
C PRO A 149 18.54 -14.55 10.81
N LEU A 150 18.60 -14.85 12.12
CA LEU A 150 17.70 -15.84 12.74
C LEU A 150 16.24 -15.37 12.74
N ASP A 151 16.03 -14.09 12.99
CA ASP A 151 14.69 -13.48 13.04
C ASP A 151 14.10 -13.43 11.63
N LEU A 152 14.89 -13.02 10.64
CA LEU A 152 14.47 -13.01 9.25
C LEU A 152 14.18 -14.43 8.71
N VAL A 153 14.97 -15.44 9.09
CA VAL A 153 14.68 -16.84 8.74
C VAL A 153 13.35 -17.29 9.33
N SER A 154 13.11 -17.02 10.60
CA SER A 154 11.85 -17.36 11.27
C SER A 154 10.64 -16.70 10.58
N PHE A 155 10.75 -15.41 10.26
CA PHE A 155 9.73 -14.70 9.47
C PHE A 155 9.58 -15.32 8.08
N GLY A 156 10.68 -15.52 7.34
CA GLY A 156 10.69 -16.00 5.95
C GLY A 156 10.07 -17.38 5.79
N LEU A 157 10.34 -18.31 6.73
CA LEU A 157 9.74 -19.64 6.73
C LEU A 157 8.20 -19.61 6.80
N ASN A 158 7.62 -18.60 7.43
CA ASN A 158 6.18 -18.41 7.48
C ASN A 158 5.67 -17.55 6.30
N ALA A 159 6.39 -16.50 5.94
CA ALA A 159 6.02 -15.58 4.86
C ALA A 159 5.99 -16.24 3.47
N LEU A 160 6.84 -17.23 3.24
CA LEU A 160 6.87 -18.00 1.99
C LEU A 160 5.75 -19.04 1.89
N LYS A 161 5.02 -19.32 2.97
CA LYS A 161 3.86 -20.22 2.94
C LYS A 161 2.65 -19.55 2.29
N SER A 162 1.66 -20.37 1.95
CA SER A 162 0.33 -19.89 1.62
C SER A 162 -0.44 -19.48 2.88
N ALA A 163 -1.32 -18.49 2.77
CA ALA A 163 -2.23 -18.11 3.85
C ALA A 163 -3.10 -19.27 4.31
N SER A 164 -3.56 -20.10 3.36
CA SER A 164 -4.31 -21.35 3.63
C SER A 164 -3.52 -22.35 4.45
N SER A 165 -2.20 -22.44 4.25
CA SER A 165 -1.34 -23.32 5.06
C SER A 165 -1.21 -22.81 6.49
N LEU A 166 -1.02 -21.50 6.69
CA LEU A 166 -0.93 -20.92 8.03
C LEU A 166 -2.26 -20.94 8.78
N ALA A 167 -3.39 -20.80 8.07
CA ALA A 167 -4.74 -20.87 8.67
C ALA A 167 -5.00 -22.20 9.41
N LYS A 168 -4.33 -23.29 9.01
CA LYS A 168 -4.47 -24.63 9.65
C LYS A 168 -4.02 -24.66 11.12
N ARG A 169 -3.22 -23.69 11.56
CA ARG A 169 -2.83 -23.59 12.98
C ARG A 169 -3.95 -23.06 13.88
N PHE A 170 -4.97 -22.42 13.29
CA PHE A 170 -6.14 -21.91 14.02
C PHE A 170 -7.30 -22.90 13.96
N LYS A 171 -8.09 -22.94 15.03
CA LYS A 171 -9.24 -23.84 15.19
C LYS A 171 -10.56 -23.12 14.94
N THR A 172 -10.69 -21.89 15.47
CA THR A 172 -11.92 -21.11 15.45
C THR A 172 -12.14 -20.39 14.11
N LYS A 173 -13.39 -20.08 13.79
CA LYS A 173 -13.72 -19.25 12.64
C LYS A 173 -13.21 -17.81 12.82
N GLU A 174 -13.21 -17.33 14.07
CA GLU A 174 -12.78 -15.99 14.46
C GLU A 174 -11.29 -15.77 14.13
N ALA A 175 -10.43 -16.65 14.59
CA ALA A 175 -8.99 -16.55 14.30
C ALA A 175 -8.69 -16.74 12.81
N LYS A 176 -9.37 -17.68 12.14
CA LYS A 176 -9.23 -17.91 10.69
C LYS A 176 -9.73 -16.74 9.87
N GLY A 177 -10.87 -16.14 10.23
CA GLY A 177 -11.44 -14.98 9.52
C GLY A 177 -10.58 -13.74 9.64
N LEU A 178 -10.13 -13.40 10.86
CA LEU A 178 -9.19 -12.29 11.07
C LEU A 178 -7.91 -12.49 10.26
N TRP A 179 -7.36 -13.71 10.25
CA TRP A 179 -6.19 -14.06 9.45
C TRP A 179 -6.47 -13.91 7.94
N ALA A 180 -7.62 -14.41 7.45
CA ALA A 180 -7.98 -14.34 6.04
C ALA A 180 -8.11 -12.89 5.55
N GLY A 181 -8.79 -12.02 6.33
CA GLY A 181 -8.93 -10.61 6.00
C GLY A 181 -7.58 -9.91 5.84
N MET A 182 -6.63 -10.18 6.74
CA MET A 182 -5.28 -9.63 6.64
C MET A 182 -4.48 -10.22 5.48
N ALA A 183 -4.58 -11.53 5.24
CA ALA A 183 -3.85 -12.20 4.16
C ALA A 183 -4.37 -11.81 2.76
N ALA A 184 -5.64 -11.45 2.63
CA ALA A 184 -6.24 -11.02 1.37
C ALA A 184 -5.63 -9.72 0.81
N HIS A 185 -5.00 -8.89 1.66
CA HIS A 185 -4.19 -7.75 1.20
C HIS A 185 -3.02 -8.16 0.28
N SER A 186 -2.69 -9.44 0.19
CA SER A 186 -1.70 -9.94 -0.78
C SER A 186 -2.17 -9.83 -2.24
N MET A 187 -3.48 -9.60 -2.47
CA MET A 187 -4.12 -9.50 -3.79
C MET A 187 -3.78 -10.70 -4.69
N GLN A 188 -3.89 -11.91 -4.13
CA GLN A 188 -3.68 -13.16 -4.83
C GLN A 188 -4.49 -14.28 -4.17
N ALA A 189 -4.63 -15.41 -4.85
CA ALA A 189 -5.28 -16.57 -4.25
C ALA A 189 -4.59 -16.98 -2.93
N LEU A 190 -5.35 -17.16 -1.85
CA LEU A 190 -4.82 -17.47 -0.52
C LEU A 190 -4.13 -18.84 -0.44
N THR A 191 -4.25 -19.66 -1.48
CA THR A 191 -3.55 -20.94 -1.67
C THR A 191 -2.15 -20.78 -2.26
N ASN A 192 -1.82 -19.61 -2.82
CA ASN A 192 -0.51 -19.36 -3.41
C ASN A 192 0.56 -19.22 -2.33
N SER A 193 1.77 -19.75 -2.62
CA SER A 193 2.96 -19.41 -1.82
C SER A 193 3.16 -17.90 -1.77
N THR A 194 3.69 -17.39 -0.66
CA THR A 194 3.87 -15.97 -0.35
C THR A 194 2.61 -15.20 0.04
N SER A 195 1.39 -15.74 -0.15
CA SER A 195 0.15 -15.04 0.25
C SER A 195 0.06 -14.78 1.76
N ALA A 196 0.81 -15.52 2.58
CA ALA A 196 0.89 -15.28 4.02
C ALA A 196 1.70 -14.03 4.40
N ALA A 197 2.63 -13.58 3.54
CA ALA A 197 3.55 -12.48 3.87
C ALA A 197 2.81 -11.18 4.21
N ALA A 198 1.82 -10.78 3.41
CA ALA A 198 1.05 -9.57 3.64
C ALA A 198 0.33 -9.61 5.01
N GLY A 199 -0.34 -10.71 5.33
CA GLY A 199 -1.01 -10.88 6.62
C GLY A 199 -0.05 -10.80 7.81
N LEU A 200 1.12 -11.43 7.73
CA LEU A 200 2.14 -11.39 8.78
C LEU A 200 2.68 -9.97 8.98
N VAL A 201 3.05 -9.29 7.89
CA VAL A 201 3.58 -7.92 7.95
C VAL A 201 2.54 -6.95 8.50
N LEU A 202 1.29 -7.03 8.04
CA LEU A 202 0.23 -6.12 8.48
C LEU A 202 -0.14 -6.36 9.94
N LEU A 203 -0.29 -7.62 10.39
CA LEU A 203 -0.56 -7.93 11.79
C LEU A 203 0.59 -7.51 12.69
N ALA A 204 1.84 -7.80 12.30
CA ALA A 204 3.02 -7.41 13.07
C ALA A 204 3.13 -5.89 13.18
N THR A 205 2.96 -5.17 12.06
CA THR A 205 3.01 -3.70 12.05
C THR A 205 1.84 -3.09 12.83
N GLY A 206 0.64 -3.65 12.65
CA GLY A 206 -0.56 -3.20 13.35
C GLY A 206 -0.42 -3.28 14.88
N HIS A 207 0.18 -4.34 15.39
CA HIS A 207 0.47 -4.45 16.84
C HIS A 207 1.67 -3.59 17.27
N ALA A 208 2.72 -3.49 16.44
CA ALA A 208 3.94 -2.77 16.82
C ALA A 208 3.81 -1.25 16.70
N LYS A 209 3.02 -0.76 15.75
CA LYS A 209 2.95 0.67 15.35
C LYS A 209 1.53 1.21 15.24
N GLY A 210 0.52 0.35 15.39
CA GLY A 210 -0.88 0.71 15.26
C GLY A 210 -1.37 0.76 13.81
N TRP A 211 -2.60 1.27 13.65
CA TRP A 211 -3.37 1.25 12.39
C TRP A 211 -3.88 2.65 12.04
N PRO A 212 -2.96 3.65 11.87
CA PRO A 212 -3.34 5.06 11.85
C PRO A 212 -3.95 5.52 10.54
N VAL A 213 -4.75 6.58 10.65
CA VAL A 213 -5.11 7.48 9.55
C VAL A 213 -4.40 8.82 9.72
N PRO A 214 -3.97 9.50 8.65
CA PRO A 214 -3.49 10.86 8.74
C PRO A 214 -4.67 11.82 8.96
N LYS A 215 -4.56 12.71 9.94
CA LYS A 215 -5.59 13.74 10.20
C LYS A 215 -5.80 14.60 8.96
N GLY A 216 -7.05 14.76 8.52
CA GLY A 216 -7.42 15.55 7.33
C GLY A 216 -7.18 14.85 6.00
N GLY A 217 -6.71 13.61 5.99
CA GLY A 217 -6.55 12.78 4.78
C GLY A 217 -5.13 12.32 4.50
N SER A 218 -5.04 11.27 3.69
CA SER A 218 -3.77 10.67 3.28
C SER A 218 -2.86 11.64 2.54
N LYS A 219 -3.42 12.66 1.88
CA LYS A 219 -2.68 13.77 1.25
C LYS A 219 -1.67 14.42 2.20
N ASN A 220 -1.95 14.43 3.51
CA ASN A 220 -1.08 15.08 4.51
C ASN A 220 0.25 14.35 4.70
N ILE A 221 0.35 13.05 4.37
CA ILE A 221 1.65 12.36 4.28
C ILE A 221 2.47 12.95 3.12
N ALA A 222 1.88 13.06 1.94
CA ALA A 222 2.57 13.61 0.77
C ALA A 222 2.95 15.08 0.97
N GLN A 223 2.05 15.89 1.56
CA GLN A 223 2.31 17.30 1.86
C GLN A 223 3.45 17.47 2.87
N ALA A 224 3.50 16.66 3.92
CA ALA A 224 4.59 16.72 4.90
C ALA A 224 5.93 16.34 4.28
N LEU A 225 5.98 15.27 3.47
CA LEU A 225 7.17 14.87 2.72
C LEU A 225 7.62 15.98 1.76
N ALA A 226 6.70 16.54 0.97
CA ALA A 226 7.00 17.62 0.03
C ALA A 226 7.46 18.90 0.73
N SER A 227 6.80 19.29 1.82
CA SER A 227 7.19 20.47 2.60
C SER A 227 8.58 20.29 3.19
N TYR A 228 8.91 19.11 3.70
CA TYR A 228 10.26 18.81 4.16
C TYR A 228 11.28 18.85 3.01
N PHE A 229 10.98 18.25 1.86
CA PHE A 229 11.83 18.29 0.68
C PHE A 229 12.13 19.74 0.22
N ILE A 230 11.07 20.59 0.16
CA ILE A 230 11.20 22.01 -0.21
C ILE A 230 12.03 22.77 0.83
N SER A 231 11.87 22.49 2.14
CA SER A 231 12.66 23.12 3.20
C SER A 231 14.17 22.84 3.09
N LEU A 232 14.52 21.69 2.48
CA LEU A 232 15.91 21.35 2.15
C LEU A 232 16.41 22.04 0.87
N GLY A 233 15.57 22.86 0.20
CA GLY A 233 15.87 23.52 -1.07
C GLY A 233 15.63 22.63 -2.29
N GLY A 234 14.77 21.62 -2.20
CA GLY A 234 14.29 20.84 -3.34
C GLY A 234 13.23 21.58 -4.15
N GLN A 235 13.02 21.18 -5.40
CA GLN A 235 12.06 21.77 -6.32
C GLN A 235 11.05 20.74 -6.81
N ILE A 236 9.77 21.12 -6.93
CA ILE A 236 8.69 20.28 -7.46
C ILE A 236 7.97 21.09 -8.54
N GLU A 237 7.84 20.48 -9.72
CA GLU A 237 7.02 20.99 -10.81
C GLU A 237 5.84 20.04 -11.04
N THR A 238 4.63 20.56 -10.97
CA THR A 238 3.37 19.85 -11.25
C THR A 238 2.87 20.18 -12.65
N ASP A 239 1.88 19.42 -13.16
CA ASP A 239 1.38 19.51 -14.54
C ASP A 239 2.44 19.25 -15.62
N VAL A 240 3.52 18.54 -15.28
CA VAL A 240 4.62 18.18 -16.18
C VAL A 240 4.57 16.69 -16.49
N GLN A 241 3.89 16.33 -17.56
CA GLN A 241 3.83 14.94 -18.02
C GLN A 241 5.07 14.58 -18.84
N VAL A 242 5.95 13.76 -18.28
CA VAL A 242 7.10 13.18 -18.97
C VAL A 242 6.61 12.04 -19.88
N ARG A 243 6.81 12.17 -21.20
CA ARG A 243 6.46 11.16 -22.21
C ARG A 243 7.68 10.56 -22.89
N SER A 244 8.80 11.25 -22.82
CA SER A 244 10.08 10.84 -23.39
C SER A 244 11.24 11.40 -22.58
N MET A 245 12.43 10.88 -22.77
CA MET A 245 13.64 11.40 -22.14
C MET A 245 13.96 12.85 -22.52
N SER A 246 13.45 13.34 -23.67
CA SER A 246 13.64 14.74 -24.11
C SER A 246 12.82 15.76 -23.32
N ASP A 247 11.79 15.31 -22.60
CA ASP A 247 10.97 16.17 -21.76
C ASP A 247 11.63 16.46 -20.39
N ILE A 248 12.73 15.77 -20.10
CA ILE A 248 13.43 15.86 -18.81
C ILE A 248 14.61 16.86 -18.95
N PRO A 249 14.73 17.87 -18.07
CA PRO A 249 15.88 18.76 -18.04
C PRO A 249 17.20 17.99 -17.89
N THR A 250 18.31 18.64 -18.23
CA THR A 250 19.64 18.00 -18.16
C THR A 250 20.02 17.67 -16.71
N SER A 251 20.36 16.40 -16.45
CA SER A 251 20.75 15.94 -15.14
C SER A 251 21.84 14.86 -15.22
N ARG A 252 22.50 14.60 -14.07
CA ARG A 252 23.47 13.49 -13.96
C ARG A 252 22.78 12.15 -13.83
N THR A 253 21.54 12.13 -13.29
CA THR A 253 20.75 10.90 -13.09
C THR A 253 19.25 11.20 -13.06
N VAL A 254 18.45 10.20 -13.47
CA VAL A 254 16.99 10.25 -13.42
C VAL A 254 16.49 9.00 -12.68
N LEU A 255 15.57 9.20 -11.73
CA LEU A 255 14.86 8.14 -11.02
C LEU A 255 13.38 8.18 -11.40
N PHE A 256 12.81 7.04 -11.77
CA PHE A 256 11.41 6.92 -12.15
C PHE A 256 10.59 6.24 -11.05
N ASP A 257 9.66 6.99 -10.44
CA ASP A 257 8.59 6.43 -9.57
C ASP A 257 7.42 5.96 -10.47
N LEU A 258 7.77 5.19 -11.46
CA LEU A 258 6.87 4.65 -12.49
C LEU A 258 7.00 3.13 -12.60
N THR A 259 5.93 2.48 -13.09
CA THR A 259 5.94 1.04 -13.34
C THR A 259 6.77 0.68 -14.59
N PRO A 260 7.19 -0.59 -14.74
CA PRO A 260 7.94 -1.06 -15.90
C PRO A 260 7.31 -0.72 -17.25
N LYS A 261 5.98 -0.74 -17.36
CA LYS A 261 5.26 -0.39 -18.61
C LYS A 261 5.57 1.05 -19.04
N GLN A 262 5.38 2.01 -18.15
CA GLN A 262 5.63 3.43 -18.44
C GLN A 262 7.13 3.71 -18.62
N LEU A 263 7.98 3.06 -17.82
CA LEU A 263 9.43 3.21 -17.96
C LEU A 263 9.89 2.77 -19.36
N LEU A 264 9.31 1.70 -19.92
CA LEU A 264 9.58 1.27 -21.29
C LEU A 264 9.09 2.27 -22.34
N GLU A 265 7.93 2.91 -22.12
CA GLU A 265 7.38 3.92 -23.02
C GLU A 265 8.28 5.17 -23.09
N ILE A 266 8.84 5.59 -21.94
CA ILE A 266 9.62 6.85 -21.84
C ILE A 266 11.10 6.63 -22.20
N ALA A 267 11.73 5.55 -21.73
CA ALA A 267 13.18 5.36 -21.82
C ALA A 267 13.59 4.03 -22.47
N GLY A 268 12.64 3.28 -23.04
CA GLY A 268 12.88 1.94 -23.60
C GLY A 268 13.98 1.89 -24.65
N ASP A 269 14.12 2.92 -25.47
CA ASP A 269 15.15 3.02 -26.51
C ASP A 269 16.58 3.09 -25.96
N GLN A 270 16.74 3.44 -24.68
CA GLN A 270 18.04 3.48 -24.01
C GLN A 270 18.43 2.15 -23.35
N PHE A 271 17.51 1.19 -23.33
CA PHE A 271 17.71 -0.07 -22.65
C PHE A 271 18.24 -1.16 -23.56
N SER A 272 19.06 -2.05 -22.97
CA SER A 272 19.48 -3.27 -23.66
C SER A 272 18.25 -4.15 -23.97
N SER A 273 18.35 -4.93 -25.06
CA SER A 273 17.29 -5.84 -25.49
C SER A 273 16.90 -6.85 -24.39
N VAL A 274 17.87 -7.33 -23.63
CA VAL A 274 17.63 -8.26 -22.51
C VAL A 274 16.82 -7.60 -21.39
N TYR A 275 17.17 -6.38 -21.00
CA TYR A 275 16.43 -5.65 -19.94
C TYR A 275 15.01 -5.30 -20.39
N THR A 276 14.86 -4.80 -21.63
CA THR A 276 13.56 -4.54 -22.26
C THR A 276 12.68 -5.80 -22.28
N TRP A 277 13.27 -6.96 -22.66
CA TRP A 277 12.57 -8.23 -22.66
C TRP A 277 12.09 -8.63 -21.25
N GLN A 278 12.91 -8.44 -20.20
CA GLN A 278 12.52 -8.71 -18.82
C GLN A 278 11.37 -7.80 -18.37
N LEU A 279 11.46 -6.48 -18.63
CA LEU A 279 10.41 -5.52 -18.26
C LEU A 279 9.08 -5.80 -18.99
N LYS A 280 9.12 -6.21 -20.27
CA LYS A 280 7.91 -6.62 -21.01
C LYS A 280 7.23 -7.85 -20.43
N ARG A 281 7.93 -8.68 -19.68
CA ARG A 281 7.40 -9.88 -19.01
C ARG A 281 7.00 -9.63 -17.56
N TYR A 282 7.14 -8.39 -17.08
CA TYR A 282 6.71 -8.01 -15.75
C TYR A 282 5.18 -8.18 -15.63
N ARG A 283 4.74 -8.83 -14.54
CA ARG A 283 3.32 -9.19 -14.35
C ARG A 283 2.69 -8.28 -13.31
N TYR A 284 1.51 -7.78 -13.66
CA TYR A 284 0.64 -7.05 -12.75
C TYR A 284 -0.36 -8.02 -12.10
N GLY A 285 -0.78 -7.68 -10.87
CA GLY A 285 -1.69 -8.50 -10.06
C GLY A 285 -3.16 -8.24 -10.36
N MET A 286 -4.03 -8.67 -9.45
CA MET A 286 -5.46 -8.33 -9.49
C MET A 286 -5.64 -6.83 -9.48
N GLY A 287 -6.69 -6.35 -10.12
CA GLY A 287 -7.16 -4.98 -10.00
C GLY A 287 -8.12 -4.82 -8.84
N VAL A 288 -8.51 -3.57 -8.59
CA VAL A 288 -9.56 -3.24 -7.62
C VAL A 288 -10.71 -2.52 -8.30
N PHE A 289 -11.92 -2.79 -7.81
CA PHE A 289 -13.08 -1.94 -8.01
C PHE A 289 -13.35 -1.22 -6.69
N LYS A 290 -13.32 0.10 -6.72
CA LYS A 290 -13.42 0.96 -5.53
C LYS A 290 -14.74 1.72 -5.52
N ILE A 291 -15.28 1.94 -4.32
CA ILE A 291 -16.46 2.76 -4.08
C ILE A 291 -16.23 3.65 -2.85
N ASP A 292 -16.64 4.91 -2.93
CA ASP A 292 -16.65 5.91 -1.88
C ASP A 292 -18.08 6.34 -1.59
N TRP A 293 -18.43 6.49 -0.32
CA TRP A 293 -19.76 6.94 0.10
C TRP A 293 -19.70 8.19 1.00
N ALA A 294 -20.58 9.15 0.71
CA ALA A 294 -21.05 10.14 1.67
C ALA A 294 -22.27 9.57 2.38
N LEU A 295 -22.25 9.49 3.71
CA LEU A 295 -23.26 8.81 4.51
C LEU A 295 -23.98 9.76 5.47
N ASP A 296 -25.26 9.52 5.69
CA ASP A 296 -26.12 10.27 6.62
C ASP A 296 -25.94 9.88 8.10
N GLY A 297 -25.09 8.94 8.38
CA GLY A 297 -24.76 8.43 9.71
C GLY A 297 -23.66 7.37 9.67
N PRO A 298 -23.24 6.85 10.82
CA PRO A 298 -22.27 5.76 10.89
C PRO A 298 -22.86 4.47 10.34
N ILE A 299 -22.03 3.59 9.79
CA ILE A 299 -22.47 2.29 9.26
C ILE A 299 -23.05 1.43 10.39
N PRO A 300 -24.31 0.94 10.24
CA PRO A 300 -25.06 0.26 11.32
C PRO A 300 -24.68 -1.23 11.45
N PHE A 301 -23.43 -1.52 11.72
CA PHE A 301 -22.98 -2.91 11.88
C PHE A 301 -23.75 -3.63 13.00
N THR A 302 -24.09 -4.90 12.76
CA THR A 302 -24.67 -5.76 13.80
C THR A 302 -23.66 -6.18 14.86
N SER A 303 -22.38 -6.20 14.48
CA SER A 303 -21.25 -6.52 15.34
C SER A 303 -20.73 -5.24 16.04
N LEU A 304 -20.69 -5.25 17.38
CA LEU A 304 -20.47 -4.04 18.19
C LEU A 304 -19.10 -3.40 17.93
N GLU A 305 -18.04 -4.20 17.91
CA GLU A 305 -16.67 -3.70 17.75
C GLU A 305 -16.42 -3.12 16.34
N CYS A 306 -17.23 -3.50 15.34
CA CYS A 306 -17.12 -2.95 13.98
C CYS A 306 -17.47 -1.45 13.92
N HIS A 307 -18.28 -0.92 14.84
CA HIS A 307 -18.61 0.50 14.90
C HIS A 307 -17.38 1.38 15.16
N ASN A 308 -16.40 0.88 15.91
CA ASN A 308 -15.20 1.60 16.30
C ASN A 308 -13.95 1.16 15.53
N ALA A 309 -14.12 0.29 14.53
CA ALA A 309 -13.01 -0.22 13.75
C ALA A 309 -12.62 0.72 12.60
N GLY A 310 -11.33 1.00 12.48
CA GLY A 310 -10.80 1.78 11.35
C GLY A 310 -10.94 1.06 10.02
N THR A 311 -10.76 -0.26 10.03
CA THR A 311 -10.95 -1.14 8.87
C THR A 311 -11.91 -2.27 9.23
N VAL A 312 -12.80 -2.61 8.30
CA VAL A 312 -13.66 -3.79 8.42
C VAL A 312 -13.45 -4.70 7.21
N HIS A 313 -13.10 -5.96 7.46
CA HIS A 313 -12.92 -6.98 6.45
C HIS A 313 -14.21 -7.80 6.31
N LEU A 314 -14.94 -7.63 5.22
CA LEU A 314 -16.19 -8.32 4.96
C LEU A 314 -15.95 -9.54 4.07
N GLY A 315 -16.32 -10.72 4.53
CA GLY A 315 -16.11 -11.97 3.78
C GLY A 315 -16.44 -13.21 4.60
N ASN A 316 -16.97 -13.00 5.83
CA ASN A 316 -17.45 -14.08 6.71
C ASN A 316 -16.32 -15.08 7.06
N THR A 317 -16.34 -16.30 6.50
CA THR A 317 -15.38 -17.35 6.85
C THR A 317 -14.09 -17.28 6.00
N PHE A 318 -13.02 -17.90 6.52
CA PHE A 318 -11.78 -18.08 5.75
C PHE A 318 -12.05 -18.69 4.36
N ASP A 319 -12.91 -19.71 4.30
CA ASP A 319 -13.18 -20.45 3.06
C ASP A 319 -13.94 -19.57 2.05
N GLU A 320 -14.85 -18.70 2.51
CA GLU A 320 -15.57 -17.76 1.66
C GLU A 320 -14.61 -16.74 1.03
N ILE A 321 -13.71 -16.17 1.84
CA ILE A 321 -12.68 -15.23 1.35
C ILE A 321 -11.71 -15.95 0.39
N ALA A 322 -11.21 -17.13 0.77
CA ALA A 322 -10.28 -17.89 -0.07
C ALA A 322 -10.90 -18.27 -1.42
N ASN A 323 -12.18 -18.61 -1.43
CA ASN A 323 -12.91 -18.90 -2.67
C ASN A 323 -13.10 -17.64 -3.54
N ALA A 324 -13.45 -16.50 -2.93
CA ALA A 324 -13.58 -15.22 -3.64
C ALA A 324 -12.27 -14.81 -4.32
N GLU A 325 -11.16 -14.84 -3.58
CA GLU A 325 -9.83 -14.55 -4.11
C GLU A 325 -9.39 -15.54 -5.20
N GLN A 326 -9.70 -16.82 -5.03
CA GLN A 326 -9.42 -17.84 -6.05
C GLN A 326 -10.22 -17.61 -7.33
N MET A 327 -11.51 -17.25 -7.23
CA MET A 327 -12.34 -16.90 -8.39
C MET A 327 -11.77 -15.71 -9.14
N THR A 328 -11.37 -14.65 -8.41
CA THR A 328 -10.76 -13.45 -9.00
C THR A 328 -9.45 -13.78 -9.70
N ALA A 329 -8.59 -14.62 -9.09
CA ALA A 329 -7.36 -15.09 -9.71
C ALA A 329 -7.59 -15.87 -11.02
N GLN A 330 -8.75 -16.51 -11.14
CA GLN A 330 -9.17 -17.24 -12.34
C GLN A 330 -9.89 -16.37 -13.39
N GLY A 331 -9.89 -15.04 -13.22
CA GLY A 331 -10.56 -14.12 -14.14
C GLY A 331 -12.09 -14.04 -13.97
N LYS A 332 -12.62 -14.48 -12.83
CA LYS A 332 -14.05 -14.45 -12.50
C LYS A 332 -14.38 -13.37 -11.47
N HIS A 333 -15.64 -12.96 -11.43
CA HIS A 333 -16.15 -12.01 -10.45
C HIS A 333 -17.04 -12.76 -9.44
N PRO A 334 -16.64 -12.87 -8.17
CA PRO A 334 -17.47 -13.50 -7.16
C PRO A 334 -18.71 -12.65 -6.87
N GLU A 335 -19.84 -13.30 -6.62
CA GLU A 335 -21.09 -12.63 -6.19
C GLU A 335 -20.97 -12.09 -4.76
N LYS A 336 -20.20 -12.79 -3.92
CA LYS A 336 -19.83 -12.37 -2.57
C LYS A 336 -18.33 -12.12 -2.49
N PRO A 337 -17.85 -10.95 -2.99
CA PRO A 337 -16.44 -10.66 -2.95
C PRO A 337 -15.93 -10.46 -1.51
N PHE A 338 -14.64 -10.69 -1.29
CA PHE A 338 -13.96 -10.08 -0.16
C PHE A 338 -14.01 -8.56 -0.32
N VAL A 339 -14.46 -7.85 0.71
CA VAL A 339 -14.53 -6.38 0.70
C VAL A 339 -13.68 -5.85 1.84
N LEU A 340 -12.74 -4.97 1.51
CA LEU A 340 -12.03 -4.15 2.47
C LEU A 340 -12.76 -2.81 2.58
N LEU A 341 -13.21 -2.48 3.78
CA LEU A 341 -13.93 -1.25 4.08
C LEU A 341 -13.16 -0.43 5.10
N ALA A 342 -13.03 0.89 4.87
CA ALA A 342 -12.45 1.83 5.81
C ALA A 342 -13.45 2.91 6.21
N GLN A 343 -13.45 3.26 7.50
CA GLN A 343 -14.36 4.24 8.11
C GLN A 343 -13.56 5.44 8.61
N GLN A 344 -13.04 6.26 7.68
CA GLN A 344 -12.12 7.35 8.03
C GLN A 344 -12.72 8.36 9.00
N SER A 345 -13.98 8.74 8.82
CA SER A 345 -14.67 9.75 9.65
C SER A 345 -14.99 9.30 11.07
N ILE A 346 -15.02 7.99 11.34
CA ILE A 346 -15.14 7.48 12.71
C ILE A 346 -13.88 7.84 13.52
N ILE A 347 -12.71 7.86 12.86
CA ILE A 347 -11.43 8.16 13.49
C ILE A 347 -11.12 9.67 13.43
N ASP A 348 -11.47 10.30 12.33
CA ASP A 348 -11.18 11.70 12.03
C ASP A 348 -12.47 12.43 11.62
N SER A 349 -13.15 13.06 12.58
CA SER A 349 -14.40 13.77 12.35
C SER A 349 -14.28 14.95 11.37
N SER A 350 -13.06 15.40 11.05
CA SER A 350 -12.85 16.46 10.05
C SER A 350 -13.08 16.02 8.61
N ARG A 351 -13.38 14.71 8.38
CA ARG A 351 -13.56 14.12 7.06
C ARG A 351 -14.96 14.29 6.48
N ALA A 352 -15.93 14.68 7.30
CA ALA A 352 -17.32 14.88 6.89
C ALA A 352 -17.96 16.03 7.70
N PRO A 353 -19.08 16.62 7.24
CA PRO A 353 -19.88 17.55 8.04
C PRO A 353 -20.36 16.90 9.34
N GLU A 354 -20.73 17.73 10.34
CA GLU A 354 -21.22 17.26 11.64
C GLU A 354 -22.40 16.28 11.48
N GLY A 355 -22.32 15.14 12.16
CA GLY A 355 -23.31 14.06 12.11
C GLY A 355 -23.29 13.22 10.82
N LYS A 356 -22.41 13.54 9.87
CA LYS A 356 -22.23 12.81 8.62
C LYS A 356 -20.93 12.00 8.63
N HIS A 357 -20.85 11.05 7.69
CA HIS A 357 -19.70 10.15 7.64
C HIS A 357 -19.19 9.92 6.22
N THR A 358 -17.90 9.64 6.11
CA THR A 358 -17.27 9.09 4.90
C THR A 358 -16.88 7.65 5.16
N ALA A 359 -17.06 6.82 4.16
CA ALA A 359 -16.45 5.49 4.11
C ALA A 359 -16.03 5.20 2.67
N TRP A 360 -15.06 4.32 2.50
CA TRP A 360 -14.81 3.72 1.20
C TRP A 360 -14.59 2.21 1.33
N ALA A 361 -14.83 1.53 0.23
CA ALA A 361 -14.51 0.11 0.14
C ALA A 361 -13.93 -0.23 -1.22
N TYR A 362 -13.25 -1.36 -1.30
CA TYR A 362 -12.95 -2.00 -2.57
C TYR A 362 -13.08 -3.52 -2.46
N CYS A 363 -13.28 -4.15 -3.61
CA CYS A 363 -13.08 -5.58 -3.78
C CYS A 363 -12.03 -5.85 -4.86
N HIS A 364 -11.45 -7.04 -4.83
CA HIS A 364 -10.53 -7.47 -5.88
C HIS A 364 -11.31 -7.93 -7.11
N VAL A 365 -10.79 -7.56 -8.27
CA VAL A 365 -11.32 -7.93 -9.59
C VAL A 365 -10.19 -8.43 -10.49
N PRO A 366 -10.49 -9.18 -11.56
CA PRO A 366 -9.49 -9.52 -12.55
C PRO A 366 -8.80 -8.27 -13.09
N ASN A 367 -7.48 -8.35 -13.34
CA ASN A 367 -6.72 -7.23 -13.91
C ASN A 367 -7.37 -6.72 -15.19
N GLY A 368 -7.60 -5.41 -15.29
CA GLY A 368 -8.23 -4.77 -16.42
C GLY A 368 -9.76 -4.93 -16.51
N SER A 369 -10.43 -5.44 -15.47
CA SER A 369 -11.88 -5.59 -15.45
C SER A 369 -12.59 -4.25 -15.33
N GLU A 370 -13.52 -3.96 -16.24
CA GLU A 370 -14.39 -2.78 -16.20
C GLU A 370 -15.78 -3.09 -15.59
N LYS A 371 -15.99 -4.31 -15.07
CA LYS A 371 -17.28 -4.73 -14.49
C LYS A 371 -17.59 -3.88 -13.26
N ASP A 372 -18.80 -3.32 -13.23
CA ASP A 372 -19.35 -2.66 -12.04
C ASP A 372 -19.60 -3.70 -10.94
N MET A 373 -18.98 -3.49 -9.78
CA MET A 373 -19.11 -4.32 -8.58
C MET A 373 -19.84 -3.61 -7.45
N SER A 374 -20.43 -2.43 -7.69
CA SER A 374 -21.10 -1.61 -6.68
C SER A 374 -22.16 -2.41 -5.92
N GLU A 375 -23.05 -3.08 -6.65
CA GLU A 375 -24.11 -3.88 -6.04
C GLU A 375 -23.56 -5.04 -5.19
N ALA A 376 -22.52 -5.73 -5.68
CA ALA A 376 -21.89 -6.83 -4.95
C ALA A 376 -21.23 -6.36 -3.66
N ILE A 377 -20.53 -5.20 -3.68
CA ILE A 377 -19.93 -4.58 -2.50
C ILE A 377 -21.03 -4.14 -1.52
N GLU A 378 -22.03 -3.40 -1.99
CA GLU A 378 -23.13 -2.92 -1.15
C GLU A 378 -23.95 -4.07 -0.54
N ASN A 379 -24.14 -5.18 -1.27
CA ASN A 379 -24.74 -6.40 -0.72
C ASN A 379 -23.93 -7.01 0.42
N GLN A 380 -22.58 -7.00 0.30
CA GLN A 380 -21.71 -7.46 1.39
C GLN A 380 -21.76 -6.52 2.59
N VAL A 381 -21.81 -5.20 2.38
CA VAL A 381 -21.96 -4.25 3.50
C VAL A 381 -23.32 -4.44 4.16
N GLU A 382 -24.39 -4.47 3.40
CA GLU A 382 -25.78 -4.65 3.90
C GLU A 382 -25.96 -5.97 4.67
N ARG A 383 -25.25 -7.04 4.29
CA ARG A 383 -25.26 -8.35 4.97
C ARG A 383 -24.81 -8.24 6.43
N PHE A 384 -23.82 -7.39 6.73
CA PHE A 384 -23.27 -7.22 8.07
C PHE A 384 -23.73 -5.94 8.77
N ALA A 385 -24.35 -5.03 8.02
CA ALA A 385 -24.85 -3.74 8.46
C ALA A 385 -26.23 -3.44 7.82
N PRO A 386 -27.30 -4.13 8.24
CA PRO A 386 -28.64 -3.92 7.68
C PRO A 386 -29.09 -2.46 7.81
N GLY A 387 -29.63 -1.89 6.73
CA GLY A 387 -30.00 -0.48 6.64
C GLY A 387 -28.88 0.46 6.17
N PHE A 388 -27.70 -0.08 5.83
CA PHE A 388 -26.59 0.72 5.31
C PHE A 388 -26.97 1.53 4.06
N ARG A 389 -27.73 0.91 3.12
CA ARG A 389 -28.10 1.56 1.87
C ARG A 389 -28.96 2.80 2.06
N GLU A 390 -29.76 2.84 3.12
CA GLU A 390 -30.63 3.98 3.45
C GLU A 390 -29.82 5.20 3.91
N LEU A 391 -28.59 5.00 4.34
CA LEU A 391 -27.66 6.07 4.76
C LEU A 391 -26.88 6.70 3.60
N ILE A 392 -26.92 6.14 2.40
CA ILE A 392 -26.10 6.61 1.27
C ILE A 392 -26.69 7.93 0.74
N LEU A 393 -25.99 9.04 0.94
CA LEU A 393 -26.32 10.36 0.38
C LEU A 393 -25.80 10.51 -1.06
N ALA A 394 -24.59 10.05 -1.29
CA ALA A 394 -23.96 10.02 -2.60
C ALA A 394 -22.85 8.96 -2.63
N LYS A 395 -22.50 8.51 -3.81
CA LYS A 395 -21.40 7.56 -4.03
C LYS A 395 -20.58 7.92 -5.27
N HIS A 396 -19.31 7.56 -5.24
CA HIS A 396 -18.39 7.62 -6.37
C HIS A 396 -17.73 6.25 -6.55
N THR A 397 -17.56 5.81 -7.78
CA THR A 397 -16.95 4.50 -8.08
C THR A 397 -15.77 4.67 -9.01
N MET A 398 -14.81 3.75 -8.92
CA MET A 398 -13.73 3.62 -9.89
C MET A 398 -13.50 2.16 -10.23
N ASN A 399 -13.64 1.81 -11.51
CA ASN A 399 -13.19 0.53 -12.05
C ASN A 399 -11.68 0.55 -12.34
N THR A 400 -11.14 -0.55 -12.83
CA THR A 400 -9.69 -0.68 -13.07
C THR A 400 -9.15 0.33 -14.08
N LYS A 401 -9.93 0.68 -15.10
CA LYS A 401 -9.54 1.65 -16.13
C LYS A 401 -9.52 3.09 -15.58
N GLU A 402 -10.52 3.44 -14.79
CA GLU A 402 -10.61 4.73 -14.12
C GLU A 402 -9.48 4.88 -13.09
N MET A 403 -9.13 3.79 -12.39
CA MET A 403 -7.96 3.74 -11.50
C MET A 403 -6.65 3.98 -12.28
N GLU A 404 -6.47 3.38 -13.47
CA GLU A 404 -5.29 3.60 -14.32
C GLU A 404 -5.25 5.03 -14.88
N VAL A 405 -6.40 5.65 -15.21
CA VAL A 405 -6.49 7.07 -15.61
C VAL A 405 -6.15 8.00 -14.46
N TYR A 406 -6.63 7.68 -13.26
CA TYR A 406 -6.31 8.44 -12.05
C TYR A 406 -4.81 8.38 -11.73
N ASN A 407 -4.23 7.19 -11.71
CA ASN A 407 -2.80 6.98 -11.52
C ASN A 407 -2.28 5.95 -12.52
N PRO A 408 -1.52 6.36 -13.55
CA PRO A 408 -1.01 5.46 -14.58
C PRO A 408 -0.10 4.33 -14.06
N ASN A 409 0.33 4.36 -12.80
CA ASN A 409 1.03 3.24 -12.16
C ASN A 409 0.10 2.07 -11.79
N TYR A 410 -1.22 2.27 -11.78
CA TYR A 410 -2.21 1.25 -11.45
C TYR A 410 -2.65 0.45 -12.67
N ILE A 411 -1.69 -0.23 -13.30
CA ILE A 411 -1.90 -0.98 -14.54
C ILE A 411 -2.98 -2.05 -14.37
N GLY A 412 -4.08 -1.89 -15.10
CA GLY A 412 -5.25 -2.77 -14.98
C GLY A 412 -5.89 -2.76 -13.58
N GLY A 413 -5.71 -1.68 -12.81
CA GLY A 413 -6.22 -1.52 -11.45
C GLY A 413 -5.34 -2.14 -10.35
N ASP A 414 -4.16 -2.66 -10.67
CA ASP A 414 -3.20 -3.18 -9.68
C ASP A 414 -2.59 -2.04 -8.86
N ILE A 415 -3.03 -1.90 -7.61
CA ILE A 415 -2.56 -0.87 -6.68
C ILE A 415 -1.22 -1.20 -5.99
N ASN A 416 -0.69 -2.42 -6.15
CA ASN A 416 0.58 -2.87 -5.56
C ASN A 416 1.79 -2.62 -6.48
N GLY A 417 1.54 -2.25 -7.75
CA GLY A 417 2.61 -2.02 -8.74
C GLY A 417 3.29 -3.32 -9.19
N GLY A 418 2.57 -4.43 -9.18
CA GLY A 418 2.99 -5.74 -9.65
C GLY A 418 2.79 -6.86 -8.65
N VAL A 419 2.54 -8.08 -9.15
CA VAL A 419 2.31 -9.26 -8.30
C VAL A 419 3.57 -9.62 -7.49
N ILE A 420 3.35 -10.02 -6.23
CA ILE A 420 4.42 -10.49 -5.33
C ILE A 420 4.25 -12.00 -5.12
N ASP A 421 4.52 -12.78 -6.16
CA ASP A 421 4.55 -14.24 -6.11
C ASP A 421 5.99 -14.77 -6.17
N MET A 422 6.16 -16.09 -5.99
CA MET A 422 7.47 -16.74 -6.03
C MET A 422 8.23 -16.51 -7.35
N GLY A 423 7.51 -16.29 -8.45
CA GLY A 423 8.11 -16.07 -9.77
C GLY A 423 8.65 -14.64 -9.96
N GLN A 424 8.25 -13.69 -9.11
CA GLN A 424 8.62 -12.28 -9.26
C GLN A 424 9.20 -11.65 -7.99
N LEU A 425 9.00 -12.24 -6.82
CA LEU A 425 9.47 -11.73 -5.53
C LEU A 425 10.96 -11.34 -5.53
N PHE A 426 11.81 -12.21 -6.09
CA PHE A 426 13.27 -12.03 -6.09
C PHE A 426 13.82 -11.44 -7.40
N THR A 427 12.97 -11.24 -8.40
CA THR A 427 13.39 -10.81 -9.74
C THR A 427 12.76 -9.50 -10.20
N ARG A 428 12.02 -8.83 -9.33
CA ARG A 428 11.29 -7.60 -9.67
C ARG A 428 12.17 -6.35 -9.67
N PRO A 429 12.06 -5.44 -10.65
CA PRO A 429 11.28 -5.60 -11.89
C PRO A 429 12.02 -6.41 -12.95
N ALA A 430 13.32 -6.65 -12.77
CA ALA A 430 14.20 -7.44 -13.61
C ALA A 430 15.32 -8.06 -12.78
N LEU A 431 15.85 -9.20 -13.22
CA LEU A 431 16.97 -9.89 -12.55
C LEU A 431 18.26 -9.09 -12.71
N ARG A 432 18.68 -8.40 -11.65
CA ARG A 432 19.89 -7.56 -11.60
C ARG A 432 20.53 -7.59 -10.22
N SER A 433 21.81 -7.22 -10.15
CA SER A 433 22.56 -7.09 -8.88
C SER A 433 21.96 -6.05 -7.95
N SER A 434 21.36 -4.99 -8.51
CA SER A 434 20.51 -4.04 -7.78
C SER A 434 19.20 -3.89 -8.55
N PRO A 435 18.04 -4.09 -7.91
CA PRO A 435 16.74 -4.02 -8.58
C PRO A 435 16.38 -2.60 -9.01
N TYR A 436 17.07 -1.60 -8.50
CA TYR A 436 16.83 -0.17 -8.82
C TYR A 436 17.57 0.29 -10.07
N ARG A 437 18.66 -0.36 -10.45
CA ARG A 437 19.43 -0.05 -11.67
C ARG A 437 18.71 -0.53 -12.91
N THR A 438 18.62 0.34 -13.92
CA THR A 438 18.26 -0.10 -15.28
C THR A 438 19.50 -0.59 -16.04
N SER A 439 19.35 -0.96 -17.30
CA SER A 439 20.50 -1.26 -18.16
C SER A 439 21.19 -0.02 -18.71
N ALA A 440 20.56 1.14 -18.62
CA ALA A 440 21.13 2.42 -19.02
C ALA A 440 21.81 3.10 -17.83
N LYS A 441 23.02 3.60 -18.03
CA LYS A 441 23.75 4.34 -16.96
C LYS A 441 23.02 5.63 -16.62
N GLY A 442 22.85 5.92 -15.34
CA GLY A 442 22.20 7.14 -14.86
C GLY A 442 20.68 7.10 -14.87
N ILE A 443 20.05 5.99 -15.26
CA ILE A 443 18.60 5.79 -15.21
C ILE A 443 18.26 4.71 -14.18
N TYR A 444 17.35 5.03 -13.24
CA TYR A 444 16.95 4.18 -12.14
C TYR A 444 15.42 4.08 -12.04
N ILE A 445 14.94 3.03 -11.38
CA ILE A 445 13.53 2.84 -11.02
C ILE A 445 13.40 2.85 -9.49
N CYS A 446 12.42 3.59 -8.96
CA CYS A 446 12.23 3.75 -7.52
C CYS A 446 10.78 3.49 -7.07
N SER A 447 9.93 2.99 -7.96
CA SER A 447 8.51 2.73 -7.69
C SER A 447 8.28 1.46 -6.88
N SER A 448 7.02 1.25 -6.47
CA SER A 448 6.55 0.01 -5.83
C SER A 448 6.75 -1.26 -6.69
N SER A 449 7.11 -1.13 -7.97
CA SER A 449 7.53 -2.27 -8.80
C SER A 449 8.91 -2.81 -8.42
N THR A 450 9.67 -2.11 -7.57
CA THR A 450 10.94 -2.59 -6.98
C THR A 450 10.73 -3.11 -5.56
N PRO A 451 11.67 -3.87 -4.97
CA PRO A 451 11.62 -4.21 -3.56
C PRO A 451 11.58 -2.94 -2.66
N PRO A 452 10.90 -3.01 -1.50
CA PRO A 452 10.17 -4.15 -0.95
C PRO A 452 8.79 -4.37 -1.58
N GLY A 453 8.29 -3.48 -2.41
CA GLY A 453 7.02 -3.64 -3.11
C GLY A 453 5.97 -2.60 -2.74
N GLY A 454 4.69 -2.97 -2.85
CA GLY A 454 3.56 -2.10 -2.58
C GLY A 454 3.41 -1.70 -1.11
N GLY A 455 2.72 -0.59 -0.89
CA GLY A 455 2.49 0.01 0.42
C GLY A 455 3.08 1.41 0.55
N VAL A 456 2.52 2.19 1.47
CA VAL A 456 3.00 3.55 1.76
C VAL A 456 4.08 3.47 2.83
N HIS A 457 5.34 3.37 2.42
CA HIS A 457 6.50 3.27 3.31
C HIS A 457 7.73 4.04 2.80
N GLY A 458 7.76 4.46 1.53
CA GLY A 458 8.86 5.23 0.93
C GLY A 458 10.18 4.48 0.74
N MET A 459 10.26 3.20 1.15
CA MET A 459 11.52 2.45 1.18
C MET A 459 12.04 2.10 -0.21
N CYS A 460 11.17 1.89 -1.22
CA CYS A 460 11.62 1.71 -2.61
C CYS A 460 12.41 2.94 -3.07
N GLY A 461 11.88 4.14 -2.78
CA GLY A 461 12.53 5.41 -3.10
C GLY A 461 13.85 5.60 -2.37
N TYR A 462 13.86 5.38 -1.05
CA TYR A 462 15.07 5.47 -0.24
C TYR A 462 16.20 4.56 -0.76
N HIS A 463 15.91 3.29 -1.00
CA HIS A 463 16.92 2.35 -1.47
C HIS A 463 17.39 2.65 -2.89
N ALA A 464 16.52 3.14 -3.76
CA ALA A 464 16.91 3.61 -5.09
C ALA A 464 17.85 4.81 -5.01
N ALA A 465 17.52 5.79 -4.17
CA ALA A 465 18.39 6.96 -3.92
C ALA A 465 19.74 6.55 -3.34
N LYS A 466 19.78 5.65 -2.36
CA LYS A 466 21.03 5.08 -1.82
C LYS A 466 21.88 4.46 -2.91
N GLN A 467 21.25 3.70 -3.84
CA GLN A 467 21.98 3.12 -4.96
C GLN A 467 22.55 4.18 -5.90
N VAL A 468 21.78 5.22 -6.22
CA VAL A 468 22.23 6.36 -7.03
C VAL A 468 23.42 7.08 -6.38
N LEU A 469 23.33 7.34 -5.08
CA LEU A 469 24.38 8.01 -4.33
C LEU A 469 25.71 7.24 -4.39
N ILE A 470 25.66 5.93 -4.27
CA ILE A 470 26.85 5.06 -4.42
C ILE A 470 27.37 5.10 -5.85
N ASP A 471 26.52 4.92 -6.86
CA ASP A 471 26.92 4.69 -8.25
C ASP A 471 27.43 5.94 -8.97
N ILE A 472 26.81 7.09 -8.68
CA ILE A 472 27.03 8.34 -9.44
C ILE A 472 27.83 9.36 -8.62
N PHE A 473 27.66 9.37 -7.30
CA PHE A 473 28.21 10.43 -6.44
C PHE A 473 29.28 9.92 -5.48
N ASN A 474 29.48 8.59 -5.35
CA ASN A 474 30.39 7.95 -4.39
C ASN A 474 30.08 8.33 -2.93
N ILE A 475 28.78 8.53 -2.62
CA ILE A 475 28.27 8.84 -1.28
C ILE A 475 27.58 7.60 -0.73
N ASN A 476 27.87 7.23 0.51
CA ASN A 476 27.18 6.14 1.21
C ASN A 476 26.34 6.71 2.35
N ILE A 477 25.06 6.33 2.38
CA ILE A 477 24.10 6.71 3.43
C ILE A 477 23.58 5.48 4.16
N SER A 478 23.20 5.65 5.42
CA SER A 478 22.52 4.64 6.24
C SER A 478 21.37 5.28 7.02
N LEU A 479 20.33 4.49 7.31
CA LEU A 479 19.25 4.85 8.25
C LEU A 479 19.69 4.51 9.68
#